data_486bc18b8d5e32580fb019d8b4c30ad8
#
_entry.id   486bc18b8d5e32580fb019d8b4c30ad8
#
_cell.length_a   1.000
_cell.length_b   1.000
_cell.length_c   1.000
_cell.angle_alpha   90.00
_cell.angle_beta   90.00
_cell.angle_gamma   90.00
#
_symmetry.space_group_name_H-M   'P 1'
#
loop_
_entity.id
_entity.type
_entity.pdbx_description
1 polymer ?
#
loop_
_entity_poly.entity_id
_entity_poly.type
_entity_poly.pdbx_seq_one_letter_code
_entity_poly.pdbx_strand_id
1 'polypeptide(L)'
;MFQKIIKYLFKDFYIFTAAYSNNVFPDPLSKEEEDECVKKAKLGDQEARNKLIEHNLRLVAHIVKRFDVKDVDTDDLISIGTIGLIKGIDTYKNNKKTKITTYAARCIQNEILMYFRSQKKIGPTVSLNDAIGHDKEGNEINLIDVIKDKDVDLFLELDLKNNIKI
;
A
#
# COMPACT_ATOMS: atom_id res chain seq x y z
N MET A 1 44.63 4.11 18.77
CA MET A 1 43.90 5.38 18.88
C MET A 1 42.65 5.44 17.96
N PHE A 2 42.78 4.98 16.72
CA PHE A 2 41.69 4.98 15.72
C PHE A 2 40.44 4.14 16.10
N GLN A 3 40.62 2.97 16.71
CA GLN A 3 39.50 2.13 17.14
C GLN A 3 38.61 2.72 18.23
N LYS A 4 39.14 3.60 19.09
CA LYS A 4 38.34 4.27 20.13
C LYS A 4 37.45 5.35 19.53
N ILE A 5 37.89 6.05 18.47
CA ILE A 5 37.12 7.10 17.78
C ILE A 5 35.96 6.49 16.99
N ILE A 6 36.19 5.38 16.31
CA ILE A 6 35.16 4.62 15.58
C ILE A 6 34.08 4.13 16.55
N LYS A 7 34.47 3.61 17.71
CA LYS A 7 33.52 3.13 18.72
C LYS A 7 32.67 4.25 19.34
N TYR A 8 33.22 5.48 19.42
CA TYR A 8 32.47 6.65 19.86
C TYR A 8 31.47 7.14 18.81
N LEU A 9 31.87 7.24 17.55
CA LEU A 9 31.02 7.61 16.41
C LEU A 9 29.87 6.60 16.18
N PHE A 10 30.15 5.30 16.31
CA PHE A 10 29.12 4.28 16.18
C PHE A 10 28.19 4.21 17.39
N LYS A 11 28.62 4.61 18.58
CA LYS A 11 27.76 4.64 19.77
C LYS A 11 26.64 5.67 19.64
N ASP A 12 26.97 6.85 19.14
CA ASP A 12 25.98 7.91 18.92
C ASP A 12 25.06 7.59 17.72
N PHE A 13 25.59 6.92 16.69
CA PHE A 13 24.79 6.43 15.57
C PHE A 13 23.83 5.31 16.00
N TYR A 14 24.25 4.38 16.87
CA TYR A 14 23.38 3.35 17.44
C TYR A 14 22.28 3.94 18.34
N ILE A 15 22.59 4.96 19.11
CA ILE A 15 21.62 5.66 19.96
C ILE A 15 20.62 6.41 19.08
N PHE A 16 21.07 7.03 17.99
CA PHE A 16 20.19 7.75 17.06
C PHE A 16 19.25 6.80 16.30
N THR A 17 19.75 5.66 15.81
CA THR A 17 18.93 4.64 15.14
C THR A 17 18.00 3.91 16.12
N ALA A 18 18.41 3.67 17.36
CA ALA A 18 17.58 3.05 18.39
C ALA A 18 16.46 4.01 18.86
N ALA A 19 16.73 5.31 18.99
CA ALA A 19 15.73 6.32 19.33
C ALA A 19 14.67 6.48 18.22
N TYR A 20 15.07 6.38 16.95
CA TYR A 20 14.17 6.46 15.81
C TYR A 20 13.33 5.17 15.64
N SER A 21 13.83 4.03 16.11
CA SER A 21 13.16 2.73 15.99
C SER A 21 12.07 2.49 17.02
N ASN A 22 12.10 3.15 18.18
CA ASN A 22 11.22 2.80 19.29
C ASN A 22 9.94 3.63 19.41
N ASN A 23 9.78 4.73 18.64
CA ASN A 23 8.63 5.63 18.80
C ASN A 23 7.61 5.63 17.66
N VAL A 24 7.81 4.84 16.60
CA VAL A 24 6.91 4.87 15.43
C VAL A 24 5.66 4.01 15.65
N PHE A 25 5.77 2.92 16.38
CA PHE A 25 4.65 2.03 16.66
C PHE A 25 4.49 1.78 18.15
N PRO A 26 3.27 1.80 18.70
CA PRO A 26 3.02 1.45 20.08
C PRO A 26 3.43 -0.01 20.37
N ASP A 27 3.73 -0.28 21.64
CA ASP A 27 4.09 -1.63 22.07
C ASP A 27 2.91 -2.60 21.92
N PRO A 28 3.18 -3.88 21.64
CA PRO A 28 2.13 -4.89 21.55
C PRO A 28 1.30 -4.97 22.83
N LEU A 29 -0.02 -5.16 22.70
CA LEU A 29 -0.91 -5.38 23.82
C LEU A 29 -0.55 -6.66 24.58
N SER A 30 -0.79 -6.69 25.90
CA SER A 30 -0.80 -7.92 26.65
C SER A 30 -1.92 -8.86 26.17
N LYS A 31 -1.82 -10.15 26.45
CA LYS A 31 -2.82 -11.11 25.99
C LYS A 31 -4.20 -10.84 26.58
N GLU A 32 -4.24 -10.39 27.83
CA GLU A 32 -5.48 -10.05 28.54
C GLU A 32 -6.14 -8.82 27.92
N GLU A 33 -5.36 -7.77 27.63
CA GLU A 33 -5.84 -6.55 26.96
C GLU A 33 -6.29 -6.83 25.53
N GLU A 34 -5.55 -7.67 24.78
CA GLU A 34 -5.93 -8.08 23.42
C GLU A 34 -7.29 -8.77 23.41
N ASP A 35 -7.49 -9.75 24.32
CA ASP A 35 -8.76 -10.49 24.47
C ASP A 35 -9.92 -9.58 24.88
N GLU A 36 -9.68 -8.60 25.76
CA GLU A 36 -10.67 -7.61 26.18
C GLU A 36 -11.05 -6.66 25.02
N CYS A 37 -10.05 -6.10 24.32
CA CYS A 37 -10.28 -5.24 23.15
C CYS A 37 -11.03 -5.98 22.05
N VAL A 38 -10.71 -7.24 21.79
CA VAL A 38 -11.45 -8.09 20.82
C VAL A 38 -12.92 -8.25 21.21
N LYS A 39 -13.23 -8.43 22.48
CA LYS A 39 -14.62 -8.53 22.94
C LYS A 39 -15.37 -7.21 22.77
N LYS A 40 -14.75 -6.08 23.17
CA LYS A 40 -15.35 -4.74 23.06
C LYS A 40 -15.55 -4.34 21.60
N ALA A 41 -14.55 -4.55 20.74
CA ALA A 41 -14.64 -4.25 19.31
C ALA A 41 -15.80 -5.00 18.63
N LYS A 42 -16.08 -6.24 19.04
CA LYS A 42 -17.24 -7.00 18.54
C LYS A 42 -18.59 -6.47 18.98
N LEU A 43 -18.63 -5.76 20.09
CA LEU A 43 -19.83 -5.08 20.57
C LEU A 43 -20.02 -3.71 19.89
N GLY A 44 -19.11 -3.34 18.96
CA GLY A 44 -19.18 -2.09 18.22
C GLY A 44 -18.35 -0.96 18.80
N ASP A 45 -17.52 -1.23 19.80
CA ASP A 45 -16.61 -0.23 20.38
C ASP A 45 -15.49 0.12 19.41
N GLN A 46 -15.56 1.36 18.87
CA GLN A 46 -14.60 1.88 17.91
C GLN A 46 -13.22 2.18 18.55
N GLU A 47 -13.18 2.56 19.82
CA GLU A 47 -11.92 2.83 20.51
C GLU A 47 -11.11 1.53 20.70
N ALA A 48 -11.78 0.46 21.13
CA ALA A 48 -11.16 -0.85 21.25
C ALA A 48 -10.69 -1.39 19.90
N ARG A 49 -11.47 -1.17 18.83
CA ARG A 49 -11.09 -1.52 17.45
C ARG A 49 -9.84 -0.77 16.99
N ASN A 50 -9.81 0.56 17.18
CA ASN A 50 -8.67 1.39 16.78
C ASN A 50 -7.41 1.01 17.58
N LYS A 51 -7.54 0.77 18.87
CA LYS A 51 -6.44 0.29 19.72
C LYS A 51 -5.86 -1.04 19.21
N LEU A 52 -6.70 -1.99 18.79
CA LEU A 52 -6.22 -3.23 18.17
C LEU A 52 -5.46 -2.98 16.86
N ILE A 53 -5.90 -2.05 16.03
CA ILE A 53 -5.23 -1.72 14.78
C ILE A 53 -3.87 -1.10 15.07
N GLU A 54 -3.81 -0.06 15.89
CA GLU A 54 -2.60 0.70 16.19
C GLU A 54 -1.49 -0.18 16.77
N HIS A 55 -1.81 -1.00 17.76
CA HIS A 55 -0.84 -1.89 18.41
C HIS A 55 -0.39 -3.08 17.53
N ASN A 56 -1.06 -3.33 16.40
CA ASN A 56 -0.69 -4.37 15.44
C ASN A 56 -0.05 -3.82 14.14
N LEU A 57 0.16 -2.50 13.98
CA LEU A 57 0.79 -1.93 12.79
C LEU A 57 2.24 -2.43 12.59
N ARG A 58 2.97 -2.70 13.68
CA ARG A 58 4.31 -3.31 13.60
C ARG A 58 4.29 -4.66 12.86
N LEU A 59 3.21 -5.44 12.98
CA LEU A 59 3.04 -6.69 12.25
C LEU A 59 2.96 -6.47 10.73
N VAL A 60 2.29 -5.40 10.29
CA VAL A 60 2.22 -5.01 8.86
C VAL A 60 3.62 -4.76 8.32
N ALA A 61 4.39 -3.89 8.97
CA ALA A 61 5.76 -3.56 8.55
C ALA A 61 6.66 -4.81 8.51
N HIS A 62 6.52 -5.74 9.48
CA HIS A 62 7.27 -6.99 9.50
C HIS A 62 6.91 -7.91 8.33
N ILE A 63 5.64 -7.96 7.95
CA ILE A 63 5.18 -8.80 6.83
C ILE A 63 5.61 -8.19 5.51
N VAL A 64 5.45 -6.87 5.32
CA VAL A 64 5.83 -6.14 4.11
C VAL A 64 7.31 -6.33 3.77
N LYS A 65 8.20 -6.31 4.77
CA LYS A 65 9.64 -6.60 4.58
C LYS A 65 9.96 -7.94 3.92
N ARG A 66 9.03 -8.88 3.90
CA ARG A 66 9.19 -10.19 3.22
C ARG A 66 8.83 -10.13 1.74
N PHE A 67 8.13 -9.07 1.31
CA PHE A 67 7.78 -8.82 -0.08
C PHE A 67 8.80 -7.82 -0.64
N ASP A 68 10.03 -8.29 -0.87
CA ASP A 68 11.08 -7.49 -1.51
C ASP A 68 10.84 -7.49 -3.04
N VAL A 69 10.04 -6.53 -3.51
CA VAL A 69 9.71 -6.36 -4.92
C VAL A 69 10.27 -5.02 -5.39
N LYS A 70 11.18 -5.07 -6.35
CA LYS A 70 11.93 -3.89 -6.85
C LYS A 70 11.04 -2.81 -7.50
N ASP A 71 9.83 -3.16 -7.94
CA ASP A 71 8.98 -2.29 -8.75
C ASP A 71 7.78 -1.70 -7.98
N VAL A 72 7.71 -1.89 -6.66
CA VAL A 72 6.59 -1.39 -5.85
C VAL A 72 7.13 -0.66 -4.63
N ASP A 73 6.59 0.53 -4.39
CA ASP A 73 6.95 1.32 -3.22
C ASP A 73 6.57 0.59 -1.92
N THR A 74 7.50 0.58 -0.98
CA THR A 74 7.30 -0.02 0.34
C THR A 74 6.14 0.64 1.08
N ASP A 75 5.94 1.96 0.93
CA ASP A 75 4.88 2.71 1.57
C ASP A 75 3.51 2.32 1.03
N ASP A 76 3.41 2.03 -0.27
CA ASP A 76 2.20 1.49 -0.88
C ASP A 76 1.87 0.10 -0.32
N LEU A 77 2.87 -0.76 -0.18
CA LEU A 77 2.69 -2.09 0.40
C LEU A 77 2.26 -2.02 1.87
N ILE A 78 2.78 -1.07 2.65
CA ILE A 78 2.36 -0.84 4.03
C ILE A 78 0.90 -0.39 4.07
N SER A 79 0.50 0.51 3.19
CA SER A 79 -0.88 0.98 3.08
C SER A 79 -1.85 -0.15 2.75
N ILE A 80 -1.52 -0.98 1.76
CA ILE A 80 -2.30 -2.16 1.37
C ILE A 80 -2.33 -3.19 2.51
N GLY A 81 -1.19 -3.44 3.14
CA GLY A 81 -1.09 -4.32 4.31
C GLY A 81 -1.95 -3.85 5.49
N THR A 82 -2.03 -2.53 5.70
CA THR A 82 -2.88 -1.93 6.74
C THR A 82 -4.36 -2.17 6.45
N ILE A 83 -4.79 -2.07 5.19
CA ILE A 83 -6.15 -2.46 4.78
C ILE A 83 -6.41 -3.94 5.10
N GLY A 84 -5.44 -4.80 4.83
CA GLY A 84 -5.50 -6.22 5.17
C GLY A 84 -5.62 -6.47 6.68
N LEU A 85 -4.88 -5.70 7.52
CA LEU A 85 -4.98 -5.74 8.97
C LEU A 85 -6.38 -5.35 9.45
N ILE A 86 -6.92 -4.24 8.96
CA ILE A 86 -8.25 -3.73 9.31
C ILE A 86 -9.32 -4.80 8.98
N LYS A 87 -9.31 -5.32 7.75
CA LYS A 87 -10.20 -6.42 7.34
C LYS A 87 -10.05 -7.64 8.25
N GLY A 88 -8.81 -7.96 8.64
CA GLY A 88 -8.52 -9.07 9.55
C GLY A 88 -9.15 -8.87 10.93
N ILE A 89 -9.04 -7.68 11.51
CA ILE A 89 -9.61 -7.35 12.82
C ILE A 89 -11.14 -7.40 12.76
N ASP A 90 -11.73 -6.79 11.74
CA ASP A 90 -13.19 -6.72 11.57
C ASP A 90 -13.84 -8.10 11.36
N THR A 91 -13.17 -8.99 10.64
CA THR A 91 -13.70 -10.33 10.33
C THR A 91 -13.29 -11.41 11.31
N TYR A 92 -12.41 -11.09 12.28
CA TYR A 92 -11.92 -12.06 13.23
C TYR A 92 -13.05 -12.60 14.10
N LYS A 93 -13.25 -13.93 14.05
CA LYS A 93 -14.15 -14.65 14.97
C LYS A 93 -13.30 -15.22 16.08
N ASN A 94 -13.59 -14.85 17.34
CA ASN A 94 -12.87 -15.33 18.52
C ASN A 94 -13.09 -16.85 18.72
N ASN A 95 -12.63 -17.63 17.76
CA ASN A 95 -12.53 -19.07 17.91
C ASN A 95 -11.25 -19.32 18.68
N LYS A 96 -11.35 -19.87 19.89
CA LYS A 96 -10.25 -20.16 20.83
C LYS A 96 -9.04 -20.92 20.23
N LYS A 97 -9.09 -21.27 18.93
CA LYS A 97 -8.07 -22.05 18.21
C LYS A 97 -6.98 -21.21 17.54
N THR A 98 -7.22 -19.94 17.22
CA THR A 98 -6.28 -19.13 16.46
C THR A 98 -6.14 -17.75 17.10
N LYS A 99 -4.89 -17.27 17.30
CA LYS A 99 -4.63 -15.92 17.79
C LYS A 99 -5.01 -14.89 16.72
N ILE A 100 -5.50 -13.72 17.14
CA ILE A 100 -5.84 -12.61 16.23
C ILE A 100 -4.65 -12.20 15.38
N THR A 101 -3.45 -12.13 15.94
CA THR A 101 -2.20 -11.83 15.23
C THR A 101 -1.92 -12.80 14.08
N THR A 102 -2.16 -14.10 14.30
CA THR A 102 -1.97 -15.13 13.25
C THR A 102 -3.02 -15.00 12.14
N TYR A 103 -4.26 -14.69 12.51
CA TYR A 103 -5.32 -14.48 11.53
C TYR A 103 -5.09 -13.20 10.72
N ALA A 104 -4.79 -12.09 11.40
CA ALA A 104 -4.47 -10.81 10.77
C ALA A 104 -3.26 -10.93 9.83
N ALA A 105 -2.21 -11.65 10.22
CA ALA A 105 -1.05 -11.88 9.36
C ALA A 105 -1.43 -12.53 8.02
N ARG A 106 -2.35 -13.49 8.02
CA ARG A 106 -2.86 -14.11 6.78
C ARG A 106 -3.69 -13.13 5.94
N CYS A 107 -4.51 -12.30 6.61
CA CYS A 107 -5.30 -11.27 5.91
C CYS A 107 -4.39 -10.24 5.23
N ILE A 108 -3.34 -9.77 5.92
CA ILE A 108 -2.33 -8.86 5.37
C ILE A 108 -1.65 -9.48 4.15
N GLN A 109 -1.15 -10.72 4.27
CA GLN A 109 -0.51 -11.43 3.15
C GLN A 109 -1.45 -11.59 1.96
N ASN A 110 -2.69 -11.96 2.20
CA ASN A 110 -3.67 -12.14 1.14
C ASN A 110 -3.98 -10.82 0.41
N GLU A 111 -4.10 -9.70 1.14
CA GLU A 111 -4.35 -8.39 0.52
C GLU A 111 -3.19 -7.97 -0.38
N ILE A 112 -1.95 -8.13 0.08
CA ILE A 112 -0.75 -7.84 -0.71
C ILE A 112 -0.68 -8.75 -1.95
N LEU A 113 -0.95 -10.04 -1.81
CA LEU A 113 -0.98 -10.97 -2.95
C LEU A 113 -2.11 -10.64 -3.95
N MET A 114 -3.27 -10.19 -3.48
CA MET A 114 -4.36 -9.73 -4.35
C MET A 114 -3.95 -8.48 -5.13
N TYR A 115 -3.26 -7.54 -4.52
CA TYR A 115 -2.69 -6.38 -5.19
C TYR A 115 -1.75 -6.79 -6.32
N PHE A 116 -0.78 -7.67 -6.07
CA PHE A 116 0.13 -8.15 -7.12
C PHE A 116 -0.59 -8.87 -8.27
N ARG A 117 -1.64 -9.64 -7.96
CA ARG A 117 -2.46 -10.27 -9.01
C ARG A 117 -3.21 -9.25 -9.85
N SER A 118 -3.68 -8.17 -9.23
CA SER A 118 -4.34 -7.07 -9.94
C SER A 118 -3.37 -6.35 -10.86
N GLN A 119 -2.18 -6.03 -10.37
CA GLN A 119 -1.13 -5.37 -11.16
C GLN A 119 -0.73 -6.19 -12.39
N LYS A 120 -0.58 -7.50 -12.23
CA LYS A 120 -0.28 -8.39 -13.37
C LYS A 120 -1.35 -8.39 -14.48
N LYS A 121 -2.62 -8.11 -14.14
CA LYS A 121 -3.70 -8.03 -15.13
C LYS A 121 -3.68 -6.73 -15.91
N ILE A 122 -3.20 -5.65 -15.32
CA ILE A 122 -3.13 -4.32 -15.96
C ILE A 122 -2.06 -4.31 -17.05
N GLY A 123 -1.00 -5.14 -16.92
CA GLY A 123 0.13 -5.17 -17.83
C GLY A 123 1.07 -3.96 -17.67
N PRO A 124 2.13 -3.87 -18.46
CA PRO A 124 3.03 -2.74 -18.44
C PRO A 124 2.33 -1.50 -18.99
N THR A 125 2.44 -0.39 -18.28
CA THR A 125 2.00 0.93 -18.76
C THR A 125 3.15 1.61 -19.48
N VAL A 126 2.85 2.30 -20.59
CA VAL A 126 3.81 3.09 -21.36
C VAL A 126 3.44 4.56 -21.20
N SER A 127 4.43 5.44 -21.03
CA SER A 127 4.18 6.87 -20.95
C SER A 127 3.74 7.40 -22.33
N LEU A 128 2.75 8.28 -22.35
CA LEU A 128 2.34 8.96 -23.58
C LEU A 128 3.43 9.90 -24.11
N ASN A 129 4.34 10.33 -23.25
CA ASN A 129 5.46 11.20 -23.62
C ASN A 129 6.73 10.40 -23.99
N ASP A 130 6.67 9.06 -24.03
CA ASP A 130 7.82 8.28 -24.49
C ASP A 130 8.04 8.49 -25.98
N ALA A 131 9.29 8.79 -26.36
CA ALA A 131 9.68 8.91 -27.75
C ALA A 131 9.60 7.54 -28.44
N ILE A 132 8.78 7.44 -29.48
CA ILE A 132 8.62 6.22 -30.29
C ILE A 132 9.44 6.26 -31.59
N GLY A 133 10.00 7.40 -31.95
CA GLY A 133 10.80 7.57 -33.14
C GLY A 133 11.26 9.00 -33.34
N HIS A 134 11.90 9.22 -34.49
CA HIS A 134 12.29 10.56 -34.93
C HIS A 134 11.70 10.83 -36.32
N ASP A 135 11.34 12.04 -36.59
CA ASP A 135 10.92 12.46 -37.92
C ASP A 135 12.14 12.59 -38.88
N LYS A 136 11.89 12.93 -40.13
CA LYS A 136 12.96 13.14 -41.16
C LYS A 136 13.88 14.30 -40.82
N GLU A 137 13.46 15.20 -39.96
CA GLU A 137 14.17 16.40 -39.53
C GLU A 137 14.94 16.17 -38.22
N GLY A 138 14.79 14.97 -37.58
CA GLY A 138 15.48 14.58 -36.37
C GLY A 138 14.75 14.96 -35.06
N ASN A 139 13.51 15.45 -35.15
CA ASN A 139 12.70 15.75 -33.95
C ASN A 139 12.11 14.46 -33.37
N GLU A 140 12.03 14.39 -32.05
CA GLU A 140 11.41 13.26 -31.35
C GLU A 140 9.89 13.24 -31.56
N ILE A 141 9.36 12.08 -31.97
CA ILE A 141 7.92 11.83 -32.05
C ILE A 141 7.48 11.07 -30.83
N ASN A 142 6.59 11.63 -30.05
CA ASN A 142 6.04 11.02 -28.84
C ASN A 142 4.80 10.18 -29.16
N LEU A 143 4.47 9.23 -28.29
CA LEU A 143 3.29 8.38 -28.45
C LEU A 143 2.00 9.21 -28.52
N ILE A 144 1.92 10.33 -27.79
CA ILE A 144 0.77 11.24 -27.79
C ILE A 144 0.50 11.85 -29.16
N ASP A 145 1.56 12.13 -29.95
CA ASP A 145 1.46 12.77 -31.28
C ASP A 145 0.87 11.82 -32.34
N VAL A 146 0.97 10.51 -32.08
CA VAL A 146 0.49 9.45 -32.97
C VAL A 146 -0.92 8.99 -32.63
N ILE A 147 -1.31 9.09 -31.35
CA ILE A 147 -2.67 8.75 -30.92
C ILE A 147 -3.60 9.88 -31.38
N LYS A 148 -4.20 9.71 -32.56
CA LYS A 148 -5.25 10.61 -33.03
C LYS A 148 -6.52 10.36 -32.24
N ASP A 149 -7.11 11.44 -31.77
CA ASP A 149 -8.50 11.43 -31.34
C ASP A 149 -9.38 11.05 -32.55
N LYS A 150 -10.48 10.32 -32.33
CA LYS A 150 -11.45 10.15 -33.41
C LYS A 150 -11.91 11.54 -33.79
N ASP A 151 -11.67 11.91 -35.03
CA ASP A 151 -12.24 13.14 -35.63
C ASP A 151 -13.77 13.01 -35.47
N VAL A 152 -14.28 13.50 -34.37
CA VAL A 152 -15.73 13.67 -34.20
C VAL A 152 -16.06 14.88 -35.07
N ASP A 153 -16.66 14.62 -36.23
CA ASP A 153 -17.19 15.69 -37.06
C ASP A 153 -18.32 16.34 -36.25
N LEU A 154 -17.94 17.43 -35.55
CA LEU A 154 -18.82 18.21 -34.70
C LEU A 154 -20.05 18.74 -35.50
N PHE A 155 -19.89 19.00 -36.79
CA PHE A 155 -21.00 19.40 -37.67
C PHE A 155 -21.99 18.26 -37.84
N LEU A 156 -21.50 17.03 -38.07
CA LEU A 156 -22.35 15.87 -38.24
C LEU A 156 -23.09 15.51 -36.92
N GLU A 157 -22.42 15.64 -35.78
CA GLU A 157 -23.04 15.41 -34.46
C GLU A 157 -24.11 16.46 -34.13
N LEU A 158 -23.86 17.75 -34.47
CA LEU A 158 -24.81 18.85 -34.33
C LEU A 158 -26.04 18.67 -35.23
N ASP A 159 -25.81 18.32 -36.51
CA ASP A 159 -26.90 18.05 -37.47
C ASP A 159 -27.76 16.87 -37.04
N LEU A 160 -27.13 15.78 -36.56
CA LEU A 160 -27.86 14.64 -35.99
C LEU A 160 -28.69 15.07 -34.78
N LYS A 161 -28.13 15.83 -33.83
CA LYS A 161 -28.84 16.34 -32.66
C LYS A 161 -30.00 17.28 -33.02
N ASN A 162 -29.84 18.11 -34.04
CA ASN A 162 -30.90 19.02 -34.52
C ASN A 162 -32.03 18.26 -35.23
N ASN A 163 -31.70 17.23 -36.00
CA ASN A 163 -32.67 16.41 -36.74
C ASN A 163 -33.47 15.45 -35.81
N ILE A 164 -32.97 15.15 -34.62
CA ILE A 164 -33.70 14.31 -33.62
C ILE A 164 -34.68 15.15 -32.77
N LYS A 165 -34.61 16.50 -32.84
CA LYS A 165 -35.48 17.40 -32.06
C LYS A 165 -36.76 17.84 -32.81
N ILE A 166 -37.15 17.19 -33.89
CA ILE A 166 -38.42 17.44 -34.60
C ILE A 166 -39.46 16.40 -34.18
#